data_3d61bcb595fa76d7c9d028a482b55a48
#
_entry.id   3d61bcb595fa76d7c9d028a482b55a48
#
_cell.length_a   1.000
_cell.length_b   1.000
_cell.length_c   1.000
_cell.angle_alpha   90.00
_cell.angle_beta   90.00
_cell.angle_gamma   90.00
#
_symmetry.space_group_name_H-M   'P 1'
#
loop_
_entity.id
_entity.type
_entity.pdbx_description
1 polymer ?
#
loop_
_entity_poly.entity_id
_entity_poly.type
_entity_poly.pdbx_seq_one_letter_code
_entity_poly.pdbx_strand_id
1 'polypeptide(L)'
;MKWNGWGYNDSKFIFNKKGQAEFTGKRYRLGGMVLPTFKEWIEKTFGASLEHKTTSRASLNVNDVPPSIVNEEFLQDLRATKISYSQDAEDRVFRAHGHCLHEIFVLREGMFKRIPDIVVWPVCHEDVVKIVELACKHNLCIIPFGGGTSVSSALECPEEEKRTIVSLDTSQMLAESGFCTGHEPDSMEFSSLGGWVATRASGMKKNIYGNIEDLVIHIKMVTPRGIVEKNCQVPRMSTGPDIHHFIMGSEGTLGVVTEVTIKIRPVPEYQKYGSVVFPNFERGVACLREVAKQRCAPASIRLVDNAQFQFGIDIIQGFLSLQFKGFDPNILCVATLLFEGDREKVLQHEKQVYDIATKFGGLAAGEDNGQRGYMLTFVIAYLRDLGLDYYVIGESFETSVPWDRVLDLCRNVKERIVRECKEKGVQFAPLSTCRVTQTYDAGACVYFYFAFNYRGISDPIHVYEQIEVMYVRTVVKGEGAKLMSHNILGKLRKRWMKESISDVGLGMLRSVKEYVDPNNIFGNKNLL
;
A
#
# COMPACT_ATOMS: atom_id res chain seq x y z
N MET A 1 -5.13 -1.76 -18.15
CA MET A 1 -5.39 -1.70 -16.69
C MET A 1 -6.91 -1.69 -16.47
N LYS A 2 -7.36 -2.14 -15.31
CA LYS A 2 -8.76 -1.99 -14.88
C LYS A 2 -9.00 -0.55 -14.45
N TRP A 3 -10.18 -0.02 -14.75
CA TRP A 3 -10.60 1.32 -14.34
C TRP A 3 -11.32 1.35 -12.97
N ASN A 4 -11.87 0.21 -12.54
CA ASN A 4 -12.69 0.07 -11.32
C ASN A 4 -12.24 -1.11 -10.44
N GLY A 5 -10.97 -1.45 -10.46
CA GLY A 5 -10.38 -2.56 -9.71
C GLY A 5 -8.86 -2.61 -9.85
N TRP A 6 -8.24 -3.58 -9.21
CA TRP A 6 -6.78 -3.72 -9.18
C TRP A 6 -6.21 -4.33 -10.45
N GLY A 7 -5.16 -3.75 -10.97
CA GLY A 7 -4.22 -4.34 -11.92
C GLY A 7 -4.74 -4.54 -13.34
N TYR A 8 -4.37 -5.65 -13.95
CA TYR A 8 -4.61 -5.91 -15.37
C TYR A 8 -6.00 -6.52 -15.64
N ASN A 9 -6.59 -6.20 -16.81
CA ASN A 9 -7.90 -6.70 -17.23
C ASN A 9 -7.96 -8.22 -17.39
N ASP A 10 -6.85 -8.86 -17.76
CA ASP A 10 -6.72 -10.31 -17.96
C ASP A 10 -6.51 -11.09 -16.66
N SER A 11 -6.20 -10.41 -15.56
CA SER A 11 -5.86 -11.01 -14.27
C SER A 11 -6.95 -10.75 -13.24
N LYS A 12 -7.60 -11.81 -12.74
CA LYS A 12 -8.66 -11.75 -11.72
C LYS A 12 -8.89 -13.12 -11.09
N PHE A 13 -9.48 -13.14 -9.90
CA PHE A 13 -10.08 -14.35 -9.35
C PHE A 13 -11.51 -14.51 -9.89
N ILE A 14 -11.85 -15.72 -10.26
CA ILE A 14 -13.20 -16.11 -10.67
C ILE A 14 -13.58 -17.43 -10.00
N PHE A 15 -14.88 -17.69 -9.82
CA PHE A 15 -15.31 -19.04 -9.49
C PHE A 15 -15.48 -19.86 -10.78
N ASN A 16 -14.74 -20.97 -10.86
CA ASN A 16 -14.81 -21.90 -11.99
C ASN A 16 -16.09 -22.75 -11.92
N LYS A 17 -16.31 -23.61 -12.93
CA LYS A 17 -17.50 -24.49 -13.02
C LYS A 17 -17.66 -25.45 -11.84
N LYS A 18 -16.59 -25.70 -11.06
CA LYS A 18 -16.61 -26.54 -9.85
C LYS A 18 -16.87 -25.71 -8.58
N GLY A 19 -17.09 -24.40 -8.69
CA GLY A 19 -17.27 -23.50 -7.57
C GLY A 19 -15.96 -23.16 -6.82
N GLN A 20 -14.80 -23.43 -7.40
CA GLN A 20 -13.50 -23.13 -6.81
C GLN A 20 -12.99 -21.77 -7.29
N ALA A 21 -12.39 -20.97 -6.42
CA ALA A 21 -11.77 -19.73 -6.85
C ALA A 21 -10.48 -20.02 -7.64
N GLU A 22 -10.39 -19.47 -8.84
CA GLU A 22 -9.26 -19.65 -9.75
C GLU A 22 -8.71 -18.29 -10.18
N PHE A 23 -7.39 -18.13 -10.15
CA PHE A 23 -6.71 -16.93 -10.62
C PHE A 23 -6.43 -17.01 -12.11
N THR A 24 -7.00 -16.09 -12.89
CA THR A 24 -6.82 -16.04 -14.34
C THR A 24 -5.57 -15.25 -14.73
N GLY A 25 -5.23 -15.31 -16.01
CA GLY A 25 -4.07 -14.61 -16.57
C GLY A 25 -2.77 -15.41 -16.46
N LYS A 26 -1.74 -14.97 -17.20
CA LYS A 26 -0.43 -15.66 -17.30
C LYS A 26 0.73 -14.76 -16.82
N ARG A 27 0.45 -13.58 -16.31
CA ARG A 27 1.47 -12.59 -15.90
C ARG A 27 2.16 -12.98 -14.61
N TYR A 28 1.42 -13.60 -13.69
CA TYR A 28 1.91 -13.99 -12.38
C TYR A 28 2.27 -15.47 -12.35
N ARG A 29 3.28 -15.83 -11.56
CA ARG A 29 3.63 -17.25 -11.31
C ARG A 29 2.46 -18.04 -10.68
N LEU A 30 1.51 -17.33 -10.07
CA LEU A 30 0.27 -17.90 -9.50
C LEU A 30 -0.86 -18.04 -10.54
N GLY A 31 -0.62 -17.72 -11.82
CA GLY A 31 -1.61 -17.89 -12.88
C GLY A 31 -2.08 -19.35 -13.00
N GLY A 32 -3.40 -19.55 -13.01
CA GLY A 32 -4.02 -20.88 -12.95
C GLY A 32 -4.09 -21.50 -11.55
N MET A 33 -3.66 -20.79 -10.51
CA MET A 33 -3.82 -21.24 -9.13
C MET A 33 -5.30 -21.37 -8.77
N VAL A 34 -5.65 -22.52 -8.19
CA VAL A 34 -7.00 -22.80 -7.71
C VAL A 34 -6.98 -22.81 -6.18
N LEU A 35 -8.00 -22.17 -5.59
CA LEU A 35 -8.27 -22.16 -4.15
C LEU A 35 -9.52 -23.03 -3.89
N PRO A 36 -9.37 -24.34 -3.62
CA PRO A 36 -10.48 -25.29 -3.63
C PRO A 36 -11.50 -25.06 -2.51
N THR A 37 -11.05 -24.65 -1.32
CA THR A 37 -11.90 -24.45 -0.13
C THR A 37 -12.35 -22.99 0.04
N PHE A 38 -11.93 -22.08 -0.82
CA PHE A 38 -12.19 -20.64 -0.69
C PHE A 38 -13.69 -20.32 -0.68
N LYS A 39 -14.52 -21.03 -1.47
CA LYS A 39 -15.97 -20.87 -1.47
C LYS A 39 -16.55 -21.17 -0.08
N GLU A 40 -16.27 -22.35 0.45
CA GLU A 40 -16.76 -22.76 1.75
C GLU A 40 -16.28 -21.82 2.85
N TRP A 41 -15.04 -21.36 2.74
CA TRP A 41 -14.46 -20.42 3.67
C TRP A 41 -15.16 -19.06 3.66
N ILE A 42 -15.45 -18.47 2.47
CA ILE A 42 -16.12 -17.16 2.36
C ILE A 42 -17.59 -17.25 2.82
N GLU A 43 -18.27 -18.35 2.48
CA GLU A 43 -19.65 -18.61 2.92
C GLU A 43 -19.73 -18.76 4.45
N LYS A 44 -18.83 -19.54 5.04
CA LYS A 44 -18.78 -19.77 6.49
C LYS A 44 -18.35 -18.52 7.27
N THR A 45 -17.35 -17.81 6.79
CA THR A 45 -16.76 -16.66 7.50
C THR A 45 -17.66 -15.43 7.41
N PHE A 46 -18.20 -15.13 6.23
CA PHE A 46 -18.95 -13.90 5.98
C PHE A 46 -20.45 -14.12 5.79
N GLY A 47 -20.94 -15.35 5.78
CA GLY A 47 -22.32 -15.62 5.39
C GLY A 47 -22.63 -15.16 3.97
N ALA A 48 -21.60 -15.03 3.12
CA ALA A 48 -21.76 -14.63 1.74
C ALA A 48 -22.35 -15.77 0.93
N SER A 49 -23.29 -15.48 0.00
CA SER A 49 -23.82 -16.47 -0.93
C SER A 49 -23.37 -16.15 -2.33
N LEU A 50 -22.80 -17.12 -3.03
CA LEU A 50 -22.38 -16.95 -4.43
C LEU A 50 -23.57 -16.79 -5.41
N GLU A 51 -24.80 -17.03 -4.96
CA GLU A 51 -26.02 -16.77 -5.71
C GLU A 51 -26.35 -15.27 -5.79
N HIS A 52 -25.81 -14.48 -4.87
CA HIS A 52 -26.03 -13.04 -4.80
C HIS A 52 -24.76 -12.30 -5.20
N LYS A 53 -24.77 -11.80 -6.43
CA LYS A 53 -23.67 -11.01 -6.98
C LYS A 53 -24.05 -9.53 -7.04
N THR A 54 -23.11 -8.65 -6.75
CA THR A 54 -23.29 -7.21 -6.94
C THR A 54 -23.36 -6.86 -8.43
N THR A 55 -24.08 -5.81 -8.77
CA THR A 55 -24.19 -5.29 -10.13
C THR A 55 -23.09 -4.27 -10.40
N SER A 56 -21.83 -4.68 -10.27
CA SER A 56 -20.73 -3.75 -10.60
C SER A 56 -20.74 -3.39 -12.09
N ARG A 57 -20.40 -2.15 -12.41
CA ARG A 57 -20.35 -1.66 -13.79
C ARG A 57 -19.25 -2.38 -14.58
N ALA A 58 -19.62 -3.04 -15.67
CA ALA A 58 -18.68 -3.77 -16.53
C ALA A 58 -17.85 -2.82 -17.42
N SER A 59 -18.39 -1.66 -17.78
CA SER A 59 -17.75 -0.65 -18.63
C SER A 59 -18.00 0.77 -18.11
N LEU A 60 -17.06 1.67 -18.38
CA LEU A 60 -17.23 3.10 -18.10
C LEU A 60 -18.30 3.68 -19.05
N ASN A 61 -19.30 4.34 -18.49
CA ASN A 61 -20.23 5.13 -19.26
C ASN A 61 -19.74 6.58 -19.30
N VAL A 62 -19.32 7.06 -20.45
CA VAL A 62 -18.76 8.40 -20.64
C VAL A 62 -19.76 9.50 -20.22
N ASN A 63 -21.06 9.25 -20.32
CA ASN A 63 -22.09 10.21 -19.90
C ASN A 63 -22.17 10.43 -18.39
N ASP A 64 -21.65 9.51 -17.59
CA ASP A 64 -21.58 9.64 -16.13
C ASP A 64 -20.34 10.41 -15.67
N VAL A 65 -19.41 10.67 -16.58
CA VAL A 65 -18.13 11.35 -16.27
C VAL A 65 -18.36 12.85 -16.18
N PRO A 66 -17.92 13.52 -15.09
CA PRO A 66 -18.05 14.96 -14.94
C PRO A 66 -17.43 15.71 -16.13
N PRO A 67 -18.08 16.78 -16.64
CA PRO A 67 -17.53 17.58 -17.73
C PRO A 67 -16.18 18.20 -17.33
N SER A 68 -15.31 18.40 -18.31
CA SER A 68 -14.03 19.06 -18.13
C SER A 68 -14.23 20.57 -18.02
N ILE A 69 -13.56 21.20 -17.05
CA ILE A 69 -13.52 22.65 -16.84
C ILE A 69 -12.12 23.14 -17.23
N VAL A 70 -11.88 23.34 -18.51
CA VAL A 70 -10.55 23.73 -19.01
C VAL A 70 -10.45 25.23 -19.19
N ASN A 71 -9.31 25.79 -18.77
CA ASN A 71 -8.91 27.16 -19.12
C ASN A 71 -8.39 27.17 -20.56
N GLU A 72 -9.08 27.85 -21.45
CA GLU A 72 -8.73 27.89 -22.90
C GLU A 72 -7.39 28.56 -23.18
N GLU A 73 -7.02 29.59 -22.43
CA GLU A 73 -5.72 30.25 -22.57
C GLU A 73 -4.58 29.30 -22.18
N PHE A 74 -4.77 28.55 -21.08
CA PHE A 74 -3.85 27.49 -20.70
C PHE A 74 -3.72 26.44 -21.80
N LEU A 75 -4.83 26.00 -22.38
CA LEU A 75 -4.81 24.99 -23.44
C LEU A 75 -4.07 25.45 -24.70
N GLN A 76 -4.18 26.72 -25.04
CA GLN A 76 -3.40 27.32 -26.14
C GLN A 76 -1.90 27.29 -25.82
N ASP A 77 -1.50 27.74 -24.65
CA ASP A 77 -0.11 27.74 -24.22
C ASP A 77 0.45 26.30 -24.13
N LEU A 78 -0.34 25.36 -23.62
CA LEU A 78 0.06 23.95 -23.54
C LEU A 78 0.31 23.33 -24.92
N ARG A 79 -0.54 23.62 -25.91
CA ARG A 79 -0.34 23.18 -27.29
C ARG A 79 0.98 23.69 -27.88
N ALA A 80 1.39 24.89 -27.52
CA ALA A 80 2.67 25.46 -27.97
C ALA A 80 3.90 24.71 -27.40
N THR A 81 3.77 24.05 -26.25
CA THR A 81 4.87 23.27 -25.65
C THR A 81 5.14 21.94 -26.34
N LYS A 82 4.18 21.40 -27.08
CA LYS A 82 4.18 20.06 -27.68
C LYS A 82 4.17 18.91 -26.67
N ILE A 83 3.90 19.18 -25.39
CA ILE A 83 3.74 18.15 -24.36
C ILE A 83 2.44 17.40 -24.62
N SER A 84 2.48 16.08 -24.56
CA SER A 84 1.31 15.24 -24.78
C SER A 84 0.26 15.46 -23.68
N TYR A 85 -1.01 15.54 -24.07
CA TYR A 85 -2.12 15.69 -23.15
C TYR A 85 -3.39 15.01 -23.68
N SER A 86 -4.35 14.73 -22.79
CA SER A 86 -5.67 14.22 -23.13
C SER A 86 -6.76 14.88 -22.27
N GLN A 87 -7.93 15.04 -22.85
CA GLN A 87 -9.18 15.41 -22.18
C GLN A 87 -10.20 14.28 -22.22
N ASP A 88 -9.81 13.12 -22.72
CA ASP A 88 -10.69 11.96 -22.86
C ASP A 88 -11.16 11.46 -21.49
N ALA A 89 -12.43 11.07 -21.42
CA ALA A 89 -13.07 10.64 -20.20
C ALA A 89 -12.34 9.46 -19.52
N GLU A 90 -11.88 8.49 -20.32
CA GLU A 90 -11.17 7.30 -19.81
C GLU A 90 -9.84 7.68 -19.16
N ASP A 91 -9.05 8.54 -19.80
CA ASP A 91 -7.78 9.03 -19.29
C ASP A 91 -7.96 9.79 -17.98
N ARG A 92 -8.97 10.64 -17.91
CA ARG A 92 -9.29 11.48 -16.76
C ARG A 92 -9.75 10.64 -15.57
N VAL A 93 -10.65 9.67 -15.80
CA VAL A 93 -11.15 8.76 -14.76
C VAL A 93 -10.01 7.91 -14.21
N PHE A 94 -9.17 7.35 -15.07
CA PHE A 94 -8.05 6.52 -14.64
C PHE A 94 -7.06 7.26 -13.71
N ARG A 95 -6.91 8.59 -13.86
CA ARG A 95 -6.01 9.42 -13.03
C ARG A 95 -6.73 10.13 -11.88
N ALA A 96 -8.02 9.88 -11.69
CA ALA A 96 -8.82 10.52 -10.65
C ALA A 96 -8.72 9.83 -9.28
N HIS A 97 -8.11 8.67 -9.22
CA HIS A 97 -8.19 7.80 -8.04
C HIS A 97 -6.93 6.95 -7.83
N GLY A 98 -6.78 6.49 -6.60
CA GLY A 98 -5.88 5.41 -6.24
C GLY A 98 -6.63 4.08 -6.13
N HIS A 99 -6.28 3.29 -5.11
CA HIS A 99 -6.84 1.94 -4.91
C HIS A 99 -7.33 1.70 -3.47
N CYS A 100 -7.68 2.77 -2.71
CA CYS A 100 -8.35 2.53 -1.43
C CYS A 100 -9.78 2.01 -1.64
N LEU A 101 -10.34 1.39 -0.62
CA LEU A 101 -11.67 0.78 -0.69
C LEU A 101 -12.74 1.79 -1.12
N HIS A 102 -12.72 3.01 -0.55
CA HIS A 102 -13.64 4.09 -0.91
C HIS A 102 -13.62 4.39 -2.41
N GLU A 103 -12.46 4.61 -2.97
CA GLU A 103 -12.28 4.97 -4.39
C GLU A 103 -12.80 3.87 -5.33
N ILE A 104 -12.43 2.61 -5.06
CA ILE A 104 -12.88 1.47 -5.87
C ILE A 104 -14.38 1.23 -5.73
N PHE A 105 -14.95 1.41 -4.52
CA PHE A 105 -16.39 1.27 -4.32
C PHE A 105 -17.18 2.36 -5.05
N VAL A 106 -16.73 3.62 -4.99
CA VAL A 106 -17.35 4.74 -5.73
C VAL A 106 -17.37 4.44 -7.23
N LEU A 107 -16.29 3.92 -7.82
CA LEU A 107 -16.23 3.59 -9.24
C LEU A 107 -17.14 2.40 -9.62
N ARG A 108 -17.36 1.45 -8.72
CA ARG A 108 -18.21 0.29 -8.95
C ARG A 108 -19.69 0.63 -8.88
N GLU A 109 -20.10 1.53 -8.01
CA GLU A 109 -21.49 1.89 -7.73
C GLU A 109 -21.91 3.22 -8.39
N GLY A 110 -20.95 4.12 -8.65
CA GLY A 110 -21.23 5.47 -9.14
C GLY A 110 -20.06 6.09 -9.89
N MET A 111 -19.79 7.36 -9.61
CA MET A 111 -18.69 8.14 -10.17
C MET A 111 -18.31 9.25 -9.18
N PHE A 112 -17.05 9.68 -9.21
CA PHE A 112 -16.59 10.86 -8.48
C PHE A 112 -17.31 12.12 -8.98
N LYS A 113 -17.63 13.02 -8.07
CA LYS A 113 -18.22 14.33 -8.43
C LYS A 113 -17.21 15.25 -9.11
N ARG A 114 -15.94 15.09 -8.80
CA ARG A 114 -14.82 15.86 -9.35
C ARG A 114 -13.67 14.95 -9.73
N ILE A 115 -13.17 15.12 -10.97
CA ILE A 115 -12.02 14.40 -11.51
C ILE A 115 -11.10 15.40 -12.23
N PRO A 116 -9.87 15.04 -12.62
CA PRO A 116 -9.03 15.91 -13.41
C PRO A 116 -9.73 16.39 -14.69
N ASP A 117 -9.47 17.63 -15.08
CA ASP A 117 -10.01 18.21 -16.31
C ASP A 117 -9.19 17.84 -17.53
N ILE A 118 -7.89 17.67 -17.32
CA ILE A 118 -6.91 17.33 -18.33
C ILE A 118 -5.80 16.47 -17.72
N VAL A 119 -5.28 15.54 -18.49
CA VAL A 119 -4.10 14.75 -18.16
C VAL A 119 -2.95 15.22 -19.03
N VAL A 120 -1.76 15.42 -18.47
CA VAL A 120 -0.56 15.80 -19.19
C VAL A 120 0.57 14.81 -18.91
N TRP A 121 1.35 14.46 -19.94
CA TRP A 121 2.44 13.48 -19.86
C TRP A 121 3.79 14.14 -20.16
N PRO A 122 4.48 14.71 -19.16
CA PRO A 122 5.85 15.14 -19.33
C PRO A 122 6.77 13.95 -19.60
N VAL A 123 7.77 14.12 -20.44
CA VAL A 123 8.77 13.08 -20.73
C VAL A 123 10.14 13.41 -20.13
N CYS A 124 10.34 14.64 -19.66
CA CYS A 124 11.59 15.07 -19.03
C CYS A 124 11.33 16.11 -17.93
N HIS A 125 12.40 16.47 -17.21
CA HIS A 125 12.38 17.48 -16.14
C HIS A 125 11.88 18.85 -16.64
N GLU A 126 12.36 19.28 -17.80
CA GLU A 126 12.04 20.57 -18.41
C GLU A 126 10.55 20.69 -18.75
N ASP A 127 9.91 19.58 -19.14
CA ASP A 127 8.47 19.57 -19.38
C ASP A 127 7.69 19.78 -18.08
N VAL A 128 8.12 19.18 -16.98
CA VAL A 128 7.51 19.41 -15.67
C VAL A 128 7.66 20.87 -15.25
N VAL A 129 8.84 21.47 -15.44
CA VAL A 129 9.06 22.90 -15.17
C VAL A 129 8.08 23.76 -15.95
N LYS A 130 7.94 23.54 -17.27
CA LYS A 130 7.00 24.29 -18.12
C LYS A 130 5.55 24.14 -17.66
N ILE A 131 5.12 22.91 -17.32
CA ILE A 131 3.75 22.67 -16.85
C ILE A 131 3.49 23.43 -15.54
N VAL A 132 4.44 23.42 -14.60
CA VAL A 132 4.30 24.14 -13.32
C VAL A 132 4.28 25.67 -13.55
N GLU A 133 5.11 26.19 -14.44
CA GLU A 133 5.09 27.61 -14.84
C GLU A 133 3.74 28.01 -15.45
N LEU A 134 3.20 27.21 -16.37
CA LEU A 134 1.88 27.42 -16.95
C LEU A 134 0.77 27.35 -15.88
N ALA A 135 0.87 26.40 -14.94
CA ALA A 135 -0.08 26.32 -13.84
C ALA A 135 -0.05 27.55 -12.94
N CYS A 136 1.13 28.11 -12.67
CA CYS A 136 1.27 29.37 -11.95
C CYS A 136 0.69 30.54 -12.72
N LYS A 137 0.99 30.65 -14.04
CA LYS A 137 0.49 31.70 -14.93
C LYS A 137 -1.02 31.75 -14.99
N HIS A 138 -1.66 30.58 -15.13
CA HIS A 138 -3.10 30.44 -15.31
C HIS A 138 -3.87 30.07 -14.03
N ASN A 139 -3.20 30.06 -12.86
CA ASN A 139 -3.77 29.70 -11.57
C ASN A 139 -4.53 28.36 -11.58
N LEU A 140 -3.86 27.30 -12.00
CA LEU A 140 -4.42 25.95 -12.08
C LEU A 140 -4.14 25.15 -10.80
N CYS A 141 -4.81 24.01 -10.66
CA CYS A 141 -4.52 23.02 -9.63
C CYS A 141 -3.82 21.80 -10.25
N ILE A 142 -2.63 21.43 -9.76
CA ILE A 142 -1.91 20.22 -10.18
C ILE A 142 -2.09 19.12 -9.14
N ILE A 143 -2.42 17.93 -9.61
CA ILE A 143 -2.37 16.69 -8.84
C ILE A 143 -1.34 15.77 -9.50
N PRO A 144 -0.16 15.56 -8.88
CA PRO A 144 0.83 14.66 -9.41
C PRO A 144 0.34 13.21 -9.39
N PHE A 145 0.51 12.51 -10.52
CA PHE A 145 0.17 11.11 -10.68
C PHE A 145 1.43 10.30 -11.04
N GLY A 146 1.66 9.20 -10.36
CA GLY A 146 2.71 8.24 -10.68
C GLY A 146 2.11 6.93 -11.19
N GLY A 147 2.13 5.88 -10.37
CA GLY A 147 1.51 4.60 -10.70
C GLY A 147 0.04 4.44 -10.29
N GLY A 148 -0.57 5.43 -9.66
CA GLY A 148 -1.97 5.35 -9.21
C GLY A 148 -2.22 4.40 -8.04
N THR A 149 -1.20 3.92 -7.33
CA THR A 149 -1.30 2.87 -6.30
C THR A 149 -1.58 3.39 -4.89
N SER A 150 -1.96 4.66 -4.75
CA SER A 150 -2.34 5.24 -3.46
C SER A 150 -3.51 4.48 -2.82
N VAL A 151 -3.42 4.24 -1.50
CA VAL A 151 -4.49 3.63 -0.69
C VAL A 151 -5.00 4.56 0.42
N SER A 152 -4.83 5.88 0.23
CA SER A 152 -5.17 6.92 1.20
C SER A 152 -5.97 8.08 0.61
N SER A 153 -6.62 7.89 -0.55
CA SER A 153 -7.32 8.90 -1.34
C SER A 153 -6.44 10.10 -1.74
N ALA A 154 -5.12 9.91 -1.86
CA ALA A 154 -4.20 11.00 -2.15
C ALA A 154 -4.39 11.60 -3.56
N LEU A 155 -4.96 10.86 -4.50
CA LEU A 155 -5.20 11.28 -5.88
C LEU A 155 -6.61 11.84 -6.13
N GLU A 156 -7.54 11.62 -5.20
CA GLU A 156 -8.90 12.12 -5.32
C GLU A 156 -8.93 13.66 -5.41
N CYS A 157 -9.65 14.18 -6.38
CA CYS A 157 -9.81 15.62 -6.57
C CYS A 157 -10.70 16.23 -5.50
N PRO A 158 -10.33 17.39 -4.92
CA PRO A 158 -11.23 18.10 -3.99
C PRO A 158 -12.52 18.52 -4.71
N GLU A 159 -13.70 18.14 -4.18
CA GLU A 159 -15.01 18.43 -4.80
C GLU A 159 -15.25 19.91 -5.01
N GLU A 160 -14.76 20.76 -4.08
CA GLU A 160 -14.92 22.21 -4.10
C GLU A 160 -13.90 22.95 -5.00
N GLU A 161 -12.91 22.25 -5.61
CA GLU A 161 -11.92 22.89 -6.45
C GLU A 161 -12.55 23.36 -7.76
N LYS A 162 -12.53 24.68 -7.98
CA LYS A 162 -13.14 25.33 -9.16
C LYS A 162 -12.14 25.63 -10.27
N ARG A 163 -10.85 25.61 -9.96
CA ARG A 163 -9.81 25.79 -10.97
C ARG A 163 -9.74 24.56 -11.89
N THR A 164 -9.20 24.74 -13.08
CA THR A 164 -8.82 23.59 -13.90
C THR A 164 -7.87 22.69 -13.14
N ILE A 165 -8.21 21.41 -13.01
CA ILE A 165 -7.35 20.39 -12.37
C ILE A 165 -6.57 19.66 -13.44
N VAL A 166 -5.25 19.76 -13.36
CA VAL A 166 -4.30 19.05 -14.23
C VAL A 166 -3.78 17.83 -13.48
N SER A 167 -4.05 16.63 -14.00
CA SER A 167 -3.31 15.43 -13.57
C SER A 167 -1.98 15.39 -14.31
N LEU A 168 -0.88 15.52 -13.57
CA LEU A 168 0.48 15.47 -14.11
C LEU A 168 1.01 14.05 -13.95
N ASP A 169 0.95 13.28 -15.05
CA ASP A 169 1.29 11.85 -15.07
C ASP A 169 2.75 11.64 -15.51
N THR A 170 3.59 11.23 -14.56
CA THR A 170 5.04 11.02 -14.76
C THR A 170 5.40 9.60 -15.22
N SER A 171 4.45 8.75 -15.60
CA SER A 171 4.69 7.34 -15.96
C SER A 171 5.59 7.16 -17.19
N GLN A 172 5.77 8.17 -18.03
CA GLN A 172 6.61 8.11 -19.22
C GLN A 172 8.09 8.51 -19.00
N MET A 173 8.50 8.81 -17.77
CA MET A 173 9.85 9.31 -17.45
C MET A 173 10.87 8.20 -17.07
N LEU A 174 10.69 6.91 -17.41
CA LEU A 174 11.50 5.79 -16.93
C LEU A 174 12.40 5.14 -18.00
N ALA A 175 13.65 4.79 -17.59
CA ALA A 175 14.60 3.99 -18.38
C ALA A 175 15.21 2.84 -17.56
N GLU A 176 15.56 1.66 -18.21
CA GLU A 176 16.04 0.43 -17.56
C GLU A 176 17.57 0.26 -17.57
N SER A 177 18.14 -0.40 -16.51
CA SER A 177 19.54 -0.84 -16.44
C SER A 177 19.69 -2.09 -15.56
N GLY A 178 20.70 -2.94 -15.81
CA GLY A 178 20.91 -4.27 -15.23
C GLY A 178 21.27 -4.37 -13.72
N PHE A 179 20.91 -3.41 -12.90
CA PHE A 179 21.10 -3.41 -11.44
C PHE A 179 19.77 -3.47 -10.72
N CYS A 180 19.77 -3.83 -9.43
CA CYS A 180 18.60 -3.80 -8.57
C CYS A 180 18.76 -2.80 -7.43
N THR A 181 17.64 -2.23 -6.99
CA THR A 181 17.57 -1.41 -5.78
C THR A 181 17.25 -2.27 -4.56
N GLY A 182 16.65 -3.44 -4.77
CA GLY A 182 16.10 -4.32 -3.75
C GLY A 182 14.88 -3.74 -3.01
N HIS A 183 14.41 -2.55 -3.40
CA HIS A 183 13.21 -1.94 -2.83
C HIS A 183 11.97 -2.50 -3.52
N GLU A 184 11.18 -3.28 -2.79
CA GLU A 184 9.97 -3.93 -3.30
C GLU A 184 8.74 -3.57 -2.43
N PRO A 185 8.10 -2.42 -2.66
CA PRO A 185 6.77 -2.16 -2.09
C PRO A 185 5.74 -3.18 -2.61
N ASP A 186 4.66 -3.43 -1.88
CA ASP A 186 3.61 -4.37 -2.29
C ASP A 186 3.02 -4.03 -3.68
N SER A 187 3.09 -2.77 -4.10
CA SER A 187 2.61 -2.24 -5.39
C SER A 187 3.71 -2.03 -6.43
N MET A 188 4.90 -2.63 -6.29
CA MET A 188 6.07 -2.33 -7.12
C MET A 188 5.82 -2.45 -8.64
N GLU A 189 4.88 -3.32 -9.06
CA GLU A 189 4.55 -3.52 -10.47
C GLU A 189 3.93 -2.28 -11.14
N PHE A 190 3.32 -1.39 -10.35
CA PHE A 190 2.56 -0.25 -10.83
C PHE A 190 3.06 1.07 -10.27
N SER A 191 3.75 1.06 -9.13
CA SER A 191 4.21 2.28 -8.46
C SER A 191 5.45 2.88 -9.12
N SER A 192 5.62 4.19 -9.00
CA SER A 192 6.74 4.94 -9.57
C SER A 192 7.77 5.30 -8.50
N LEU A 193 9.03 5.49 -8.91
CA LEU A 193 10.12 5.91 -8.02
C LEU A 193 9.83 7.26 -7.34
N GLY A 194 9.31 8.25 -8.09
CA GLY A 194 8.89 9.53 -7.51
C GLY A 194 7.76 9.36 -6.50
N GLY A 195 6.84 8.42 -6.75
CA GLY A 195 5.80 8.02 -5.80
C GLY A 195 6.37 7.41 -4.53
N TRP A 196 7.37 6.53 -4.62
CA TRP A 196 8.03 5.96 -3.43
C TRP A 196 8.66 7.04 -2.55
N VAL A 197 9.33 8.02 -3.16
CA VAL A 197 9.90 9.16 -2.44
C VAL A 197 8.80 10.01 -1.82
N ALA A 198 7.79 10.40 -2.61
CA ALA A 198 6.70 11.27 -2.16
C ALA A 198 5.84 10.63 -1.05
N THR A 199 5.79 9.30 -0.96
CA THR A 199 5.05 8.58 0.08
C THR A 199 5.92 7.98 1.17
N ARG A 200 7.23 8.17 1.09
CA ARG A 200 8.21 7.56 2.01
C ARG A 200 8.00 6.05 2.12
N ALA A 201 7.90 5.41 0.95
CA ALA A 201 7.50 4.02 0.84
C ALA A 201 8.47 3.05 1.53
N SER A 202 7.91 2.02 2.13
CA SER A 202 8.63 0.89 2.69
C SER A 202 8.57 -0.31 1.75
N GLY A 203 9.61 -1.15 1.75
CA GLY A 203 9.71 -2.33 0.90
C GLY A 203 9.70 -3.64 1.68
N MET A 204 9.24 -4.71 1.03
CA MET A 204 9.18 -6.05 1.61
C MET A 204 10.54 -6.62 2.02
N LYS A 205 11.62 -6.15 1.40
CA LYS A 205 13.01 -6.57 1.62
C LYS A 205 13.83 -5.56 2.43
N LYS A 206 13.17 -4.70 3.21
CA LYS A 206 13.82 -3.61 3.91
C LYS A 206 14.93 -4.05 4.87
N ASN A 207 14.89 -5.29 5.38
CA ASN A 207 15.88 -5.78 6.34
C ASN A 207 17.31 -5.84 5.76
N ILE A 208 17.45 -6.03 4.44
CA ILE A 208 18.73 -5.99 3.73
C ILE A 208 18.96 -4.67 3.03
N TYR A 209 17.92 -4.12 2.38
CA TYR A 209 18.09 -2.97 1.48
C TYR A 209 17.75 -1.64 2.12
N GLY A 210 16.96 -1.62 3.18
CA GLY A 210 16.42 -0.42 3.79
C GLY A 210 15.09 0.02 3.16
N ASN A 211 14.52 1.08 3.69
CA ASN A 211 13.39 1.80 3.11
C ASN A 211 13.86 2.84 2.09
N ILE A 212 12.94 3.55 1.44
CA ILE A 212 13.32 4.54 0.43
C ILE A 212 14.26 5.63 1.00
N GLU A 213 14.05 6.06 2.24
CA GLU A 213 14.91 7.04 2.91
C GLU A 213 16.35 6.57 3.15
N ASP A 214 16.58 5.26 3.20
CA ASP A 214 17.93 4.67 3.34
C ASP A 214 18.62 4.53 1.97
N LEU A 215 17.85 4.47 0.89
CA LEU A 215 18.32 4.29 -0.47
C LEU A 215 18.61 5.61 -1.18
N VAL A 216 17.85 6.64 -0.89
CA VAL A 216 17.95 7.94 -1.57
C VAL A 216 19.26 8.64 -1.21
N ILE A 217 19.98 9.09 -2.25
CA ILE A 217 21.17 9.94 -2.16
C ILE A 217 20.82 11.39 -2.48
N HIS A 218 20.05 11.59 -3.56
CA HIS A 218 19.70 12.92 -4.03
C HIS A 218 18.27 12.94 -4.60
N ILE A 219 17.58 14.06 -4.42
CA ILE A 219 16.25 14.30 -4.97
C ILE A 219 16.24 15.67 -5.63
N LYS A 220 15.62 15.75 -6.81
CA LYS A 220 15.25 17.00 -7.46
C LYS A 220 13.72 17.10 -7.52
N MET A 221 13.18 18.20 -7.03
CA MET A 221 11.73 18.44 -7.00
C MET A 221 11.42 19.80 -7.61
N VAL A 222 10.47 19.84 -8.55
CA VAL A 222 9.95 21.08 -9.14
C VAL A 222 8.81 21.62 -8.29
N THR A 223 8.90 22.88 -7.91
CA THR A 223 7.88 23.62 -7.15
C THR A 223 7.51 24.93 -7.86
N PRO A 224 6.41 25.60 -7.50
CA PRO A 224 6.05 26.92 -8.02
C PRO A 224 7.11 28.01 -7.80
N ARG A 225 7.98 27.87 -6.81
CA ARG A 225 9.10 28.81 -6.57
C ARG A 225 10.39 28.44 -7.30
N GLY A 226 10.45 27.28 -7.90
CA GLY A 226 11.64 26.77 -8.55
C GLY A 226 12.01 25.37 -8.11
N ILE A 227 13.23 24.99 -8.37
CA ILE A 227 13.73 23.63 -8.13
C ILE A 227 14.29 23.54 -6.72
N VAL A 228 13.86 22.51 -5.98
CA VAL A 228 14.44 22.11 -4.68
C VAL A 228 15.37 20.95 -4.92
N GLU A 229 16.67 21.16 -4.66
CA GLU A 229 17.71 20.14 -4.77
C GLU A 229 18.88 20.47 -3.84
N LYS A 230 19.75 19.49 -3.55
CA LYS A 230 21.06 19.74 -2.97
C LYS A 230 22.06 20.01 -4.08
N ASN A 231 22.91 21.01 -3.94
CA ASN A 231 23.94 21.34 -4.94
C ASN A 231 25.07 20.29 -5.01
N CYS A 232 25.02 19.26 -4.16
CA CYS A 232 26.07 18.27 -4.02
C CYS A 232 25.44 16.86 -3.89
N GLN A 233 25.85 15.95 -4.79
CA GLN A 233 25.39 14.54 -4.80
C GLN A 233 26.43 13.65 -4.09
N VAL A 234 26.48 13.72 -2.78
CA VAL A 234 27.36 12.88 -1.96
C VAL A 234 26.55 11.94 -1.07
N PRO A 235 27.09 10.78 -0.70
CA PRO A 235 26.35 9.78 0.10
C PRO A 235 25.86 10.31 1.46
N ARG A 236 26.54 11.33 2.02
CA ARG A 236 26.21 11.94 3.31
C ARG A 236 26.71 13.36 3.40
N MET A 237 25.87 14.25 3.90
CA MET A 237 26.23 15.63 4.29
C MET A 237 25.98 15.83 5.78
N SER A 238 26.84 16.62 6.44
CA SER A 238 26.68 17.03 7.84
C SER A 238 26.27 18.50 7.98
N THR A 239 25.91 19.15 6.88
CA THR A 239 25.61 20.58 6.81
C THR A 239 24.12 20.82 6.94
N GLY A 240 23.68 21.38 8.06
CA GLY A 240 22.30 21.77 8.32
C GLY A 240 21.28 20.63 8.36
N PRO A 241 19.97 20.97 8.52
CA PRO A 241 18.88 20.02 8.34
C PRO A 241 18.80 19.53 6.90
N ASP A 242 18.44 18.25 6.72
CA ASP A 242 18.34 17.67 5.39
C ASP A 242 17.00 18.01 4.72
N ILE A 243 17.07 18.81 3.64
CA ILE A 243 15.89 19.24 2.88
C ILE A 243 15.13 18.08 2.21
N HIS A 244 15.80 16.95 1.94
CA HIS A 244 15.13 15.77 1.39
C HIS A 244 14.04 15.22 2.33
N HIS A 245 14.16 15.43 3.66
CA HIS A 245 13.16 15.00 4.63
C HIS A 245 11.84 15.79 4.53
N PHE A 246 11.82 16.99 3.95
CA PHE A 246 10.58 17.69 3.61
C PHE A 246 9.94 17.13 2.33
N ILE A 247 10.76 16.64 1.39
CA ILE A 247 10.28 16.07 0.14
C ILE A 247 9.73 14.65 0.36
N MET A 248 10.48 13.83 1.12
CA MET A 248 10.07 12.46 1.44
C MET A 248 8.83 12.45 2.33
N GLY A 249 7.74 11.87 1.82
CA GLY A 249 6.45 11.84 2.49
C GLY A 249 5.59 13.09 2.26
N SER A 250 5.95 13.95 1.30
CA SER A 250 5.17 15.15 0.95
C SER A 250 3.84 14.88 0.22
N GLU A 251 3.67 13.67 -0.31
CA GLU A 251 2.44 13.21 -0.99
C GLU A 251 1.94 14.17 -2.08
N GLY A 252 2.87 14.76 -2.84
CA GLY A 252 2.56 15.69 -3.92
C GLY A 252 2.01 17.06 -3.47
N THR A 253 2.14 17.43 -2.19
CA THR A 253 1.67 18.73 -1.68
C THR A 253 2.64 19.87 -1.93
N LEU A 254 3.94 19.57 -2.10
CA LEU A 254 4.99 20.58 -2.22
C LEU A 254 5.46 20.77 -3.67
N GLY A 255 5.33 19.74 -4.51
CA GLY A 255 5.86 19.76 -5.86
C GLY A 255 5.89 18.38 -6.50
N VAL A 256 6.58 18.26 -7.64
CA VAL A 256 6.77 17.02 -8.39
C VAL A 256 8.22 16.58 -8.30
N VAL A 257 8.45 15.35 -7.84
CA VAL A 257 9.77 14.72 -7.87
C VAL A 257 10.08 14.30 -9.30
N THR A 258 11.14 14.85 -9.88
CA THR A 258 11.52 14.65 -11.28
C THR A 258 12.75 13.78 -11.46
N GLU A 259 13.70 13.86 -10.53
CA GLU A 259 14.90 13.06 -10.55
C GLU A 259 15.23 12.53 -9.14
N VAL A 260 15.68 11.30 -9.09
CA VAL A 260 16.15 10.67 -7.84
C VAL A 260 17.42 9.87 -8.10
N THR A 261 18.46 10.15 -7.33
CA THR A 261 19.66 9.31 -7.28
C THR A 261 19.53 8.35 -6.12
N ILE A 262 19.60 7.05 -6.40
CA ILE A 262 19.46 5.99 -5.40
C ILE A 262 20.65 5.04 -5.40
N LYS A 263 20.87 4.40 -4.26
CA LYS A 263 21.83 3.30 -4.13
C LYS A 263 21.35 2.09 -4.93
N ILE A 264 22.23 1.54 -5.73
CA ILE A 264 22.01 0.28 -6.44
C ILE A 264 22.98 -0.79 -5.94
N ARG A 265 22.62 -2.05 -6.12
CA ARG A 265 23.43 -3.22 -5.75
C ARG A 265 23.40 -4.23 -6.90
N PRO A 266 24.40 -5.10 -7.00
CA PRO A 266 24.31 -6.25 -7.90
C PRO A 266 23.05 -7.07 -7.60
N VAL A 267 22.44 -7.62 -8.63
CA VAL A 267 21.34 -8.60 -8.47
C VAL A 267 21.85 -9.76 -7.61
N PRO A 268 21.12 -10.20 -6.57
CA PRO A 268 21.55 -11.30 -5.72
C PRO A 268 21.75 -12.58 -6.54
N GLU A 269 22.88 -13.23 -6.34
CA GLU A 269 23.27 -14.47 -7.03
C GLU A 269 22.32 -15.62 -6.68
N TYR A 270 21.87 -15.67 -5.43
CA TYR A 270 21.05 -16.74 -4.90
C TYR A 270 19.89 -16.23 -4.05
N GLN A 271 18.71 -16.82 -4.29
CA GLN A 271 17.50 -16.56 -3.50
C GLN A 271 16.97 -17.90 -2.98
N LYS A 272 16.53 -17.90 -1.72
CA LYS A 272 15.91 -19.06 -1.09
C LYS A 272 14.71 -18.64 -0.24
N TYR A 273 13.60 -19.29 -0.48
CA TYR A 273 12.40 -19.11 0.33
C TYR A 273 12.39 -20.12 1.47
N GLY A 274 11.62 -19.79 2.51
CA GLY A 274 11.43 -20.69 3.62
C GLY A 274 10.15 -20.38 4.38
N SER A 275 9.72 -21.29 5.21
CA SER A 275 8.59 -21.09 6.13
C SER A 275 8.79 -21.83 7.43
N VAL A 276 8.22 -21.27 8.51
CA VAL A 276 8.25 -21.84 9.86
C VAL A 276 6.84 -21.78 10.43
N VAL A 277 6.36 -22.92 10.93
CA VAL A 277 5.12 -22.99 11.71
C VAL A 277 5.45 -22.92 13.20
N PHE A 278 4.74 -22.08 13.93
CA PHE A 278 4.85 -21.95 15.39
C PHE A 278 3.59 -22.45 16.09
N PRO A 279 3.71 -22.95 17.34
CA PRO A 279 2.56 -23.44 18.11
C PRO A 279 1.47 -22.40 18.35
N ASN A 280 1.87 -21.12 18.46
CA ASN A 280 0.99 -19.97 18.64
C ASN A 280 1.68 -18.68 18.22
N PHE A 281 0.90 -17.60 18.16
CA PHE A 281 1.38 -16.30 17.70
C PHE A 281 2.41 -15.68 18.65
N GLU A 282 2.29 -15.89 19.97
CA GLU A 282 3.21 -15.38 20.97
C GLU A 282 4.62 -15.94 20.77
N ARG A 283 4.75 -17.24 20.47
CA ARG A 283 6.03 -17.89 20.16
C ARG A 283 6.64 -17.37 18.89
N GLY A 284 5.80 -17.14 17.86
CA GLY A 284 6.23 -16.53 16.61
C GLY A 284 6.77 -15.12 16.83
N VAL A 285 6.05 -14.25 17.54
CA VAL A 285 6.49 -12.88 17.86
C VAL A 285 7.79 -12.89 18.66
N ALA A 286 7.92 -13.76 19.65
CA ALA A 286 9.14 -13.90 20.46
C ALA A 286 10.34 -14.32 19.59
N CYS A 287 10.15 -15.22 18.62
CA CYS A 287 11.16 -15.61 17.64
C CYS A 287 11.59 -14.41 16.78
N LEU A 288 10.64 -13.66 16.19
CA LEU A 288 10.95 -12.49 15.37
C LEU A 288 11.72 -11.41 16.17
N ARG A 289 11.34 -11.21 17.44
CA ARG A 289 12.07 -10.31 18.34
C ARG A 289 13.51 -10.76 18.56
N GLU A 290 13.75 -12.05 18.74
CA GLU A 290 15.11 -12.58 18.93
C GLU A 290 15.93 -12.47 17.65
N VAL A 291 15.34 -12.74 16.47
CA VAL A 291 15.96 -12.55 15.15
C VAL A 291 16.37 -11.07 14.96
N ALA A 292 15.49 -10.13 15.31
CA ALA A 292 15.79 -8.70 15.25
C ALA A 292 16.91 -8.30 16.22
N LYS A 293 16.87 -8.79 17.46
CA LYS A 293 17.90 -8.54 18.48
C LYS A 293 19.29 -9.03 18.05
N GLN A 294 19.35 -10.19 17.39
CA GLN A 294 20.60 -10.74 16.86
C GLN A 294 21.01 -10.11 15.51
N ARG A 295 20.20 -9.20 14.95
CA ARG A 295 20.43 -8.53 13.65
C ARG A 295 20.65 -9.51 12.51
N CYS A 296 19.96 -10.66 12.56
CA CYS A 296 20.01 -11.70 11.55
C CYS A 296 18.67 -11.85 10.82
N ALA A 297 17.90 -10.78 10.65
CA ALA A 297 16.67 -10.80 9.90
C ALA A 297 16.94 -11.07 8.40
N PRO A 298 16.26 -12.06 7.78
CA PRO A 298 16.38 -12.30 6.34
C PRO A 298 15.82 -11.13 5.53
N ALA A 299 15.99 -11.12 4.22
CA ALA A 299 15.52 -10.05 3.35
C ALA A 299 14.05 -9.70 3.62
N SER A 300 13.22 -10.75 3.74
CA SER A 300 11.83 -10.62 4.17
C SER A 300 11.51 -11.67 5.24
N ILE A 301 10.83 -11.25 6.30
CA ILE A 301 10.26 -12.13 7.33
C ILE A 301 8.88 -11.60 7.70
N ARG A 302 7.86 -12.46 7.63
CA ARG A 302 6.48 -12.11 7.91
C ARG A 302 5.82 -13.19 8.73
N LEU A 303 5.22 -12.82 9.86
CA LEU A 303 4.48 -13.74 10.71
C LEU A 303 3.00 -13.44 10.59
N VAL A 304 2.22 -14.38 10.06
CA VAL A 304 0.77 -14.30 9.94
C VAL A 304 0.09 -15.02 11.10
N ASP A 305 -1.00 -14.46 11.62
CA ASP A 305 -1.79 -15.11 12.67
C ASP A 305 -2.63 -16.29 12.11
N ASN A 306 -3.26 -17.03 13.01
CA ASN A 306 -4.04 -18.21 12.64
C ASN A 306 -5.18 -17.89 11.67
N ALA A 307 -5.91 -16.81 11.88
CA ALA A 307 -7.05 -16.45 11.02
C ALA A 307 -6.60 -16.14 9.59
N GLN A 308 -5.47 -15.44 9.43
CA GLN A 308 -4.88 -15.21 8.11
C GLN A 308 -4.28 -16.49 7.51
N PHE A 309 -3.71 -17.36 8.34
CA PHE A 309 -3.21 -18.65 7.90
C PHE A 309 -4.34 -19.53 7.34
N GLN A 310 -5.49 -19.61 8.02
CA GLN A 310 -6.65 -20.37 7.54
C GLN A 310 -7.21 -19.84 6.23
N PHE A 311 -7.19 -18.52 6.01
CA PHE A 311 -7.48 -17.92 4.70
C PHE A 311 -6.53 -18.41 3.60
N GLY A 312 -5.26 -18.61 3.93
CA GLY A 312 -4.22 -19.10 3.01
C GLY A 312 -4.05 -20.63 2.99
N ILE A 313 -4.88 -21.41 3.67
CA ILE A 313 -4.68 -22.87 3.85
C ILE A 313 -4.66 -23.63 2.53
N ASP A 314 -5.44 -23.20 1.54
CA ASP A 314 -5.43 -23.76 0.19
C ASP A 314 -4.10 -23.54 -0.53
N ILE A 315 -3.32 -22.57 -0.06
CA ILE A 315 -2.02 -22.18 -0.59
C ILE A 315 -0.91 -23.03 0.06
N ILE A 316 -1.16 -23.54 1.28
CA ILE A 316 -0.18 -24.31 2.07
C ILE A 316 -0.50 -25.80 2.03
N GLN A 317 0.26 -26.55 1.22
CA GLN A 317 0.19 -28.00 1.20
C GLN A 317 0.89 -28.59 2.45
N GLY A 318 0.29 -29.61 3.07
CA GLY A 318 0.92 -30.35 4.18
C GLY A 318 0.33 -30.11 5.56
N PHE A 319 -0.82 -29.42 5.66
CA PHE A 319 -1.51 -29.19 6.94
C PHE A 319 -1.77 -30.48 7.76
N LEU A 320 -2.15 -31.56 7.09
CA LEU A 320 -2.36 -32.86 7.74
C LEU A 320 -1.11 -33.38 8.51
N SER A 321 0.09 -33.12 7.99
CA SER A 321 1.32 -33.53 8.66
C SER A 321 1.63 -32.75 9.94
N LEU A 322 1.09 -31.53 10.09
CA LEU A 322 1.29 -30.70 11.30
C LEU A 322 0.44 -31.17 12.48
N GLN A 323 -0.77 -31.68 12.23
CA GLN A 323 -1.62 -32.26 13.28
C GLN A 323 -0.94 -33.45 13.95
N PHE A 324 -0.20 -34.27 13.19
CA PHE A 324 0.56 -35.39 13.74
C PHE A 324 1.77 -34.98 14.60
N LYS A 325 2.18 -33.70 14.55
CA LYS A 325 3.28 -33.14 15.37
C LYS A 325 2.81 -32.43 16.64
N GLY A 326 1.53 -32.50 16.98
CA GLY A 326 0.97 -31.96 18.21
C GLY A 326 0.66 -30.46 18.15
N PHE A 327 0.55 -29.86 16.96
CA PHE A 327 0.11 -28.47 16.81
C PHE A 327 -1.42 -28.38 16.79
N ASP A 328 -1.98 -27.41 17.53
CA ASP A 328 -3.40 -27.10 17.46
C ASP A 328 -3.67 -26.23 16.22
N PRO A 329 -4.48 -26.74 15.25
CA PRO A 329 -4.79 -26.01 14.02
C PRO A 329 -5.52 -24.67 14.25
N ASN A 330 -6.11 -24.46 15.43
CA ASN A 330 -6.89 -23.26 15.74
C ASN A 330 -6.05 -22.10 16.27
N ILE A 331 -4.78 -22.35 16.68
CA ILE A 331 -3.92 -21.34 17.31
C ILE A 331 -2.56 -21.20 16.66
N LEU A 332 -2.15 -22.17 15.83
CA LEU A 332 -0.86 -22.11 15.15
C LEU A 332 -0.73 -20.85 14.25
N CYS A 333 0.49 -20.42 14.01
CA CYS A 333 0.80 -19.33 13.11
C CYS A 333 2.01 -19.67 12.22
N VAL A 334 2.22 -18.91 11.16
CA VAL A 334 3.24 -19.21 10.16
C VAL A 334 4.08 -17.97 9.87
N ALA A 335 5.41 -18.15 9.86
CA ALA A 335 6.33 -17.18 9.30
C ALA A 335 6.75 -17.60 7.89
N THR A 336 6.76 -16.65 6.96
CA THR A 336 7.35 -16.80 5.62
C THR A 336 8.66 -16.04 5.56
N LEU A 337 9.67 -16.60 4.90
CA LEU A 337 11.04 -16.13 4.88
C LEU A 337 11.53 -16.01 3.43
N LEU A 338 12.34 -14.98 3.18
CA LEU A 338 13.12 -14.85 1.96
C LEU A 338 14.57 -14.50 2.31
N PHE A 339 15.50 -15.34 1.88
CA PHE A 339 16.93 -15.12 1.97
C PHE A 339 17.46 -14.81 0.58
N GLU A 340 18.37 -13.86 0.46
CA GLU A 340 19.03 -13.56 -0.82
C GLU A 340 20.43 -12.95 -0.63
N GLY A 341 21.29 -13.15 -1.62
CA GLY A 341 22.67 -12.70 -1.63
C GLY A 341 23.64 -13.72 -2.21
N ASP A 342 24.82 -13.81 -1.63
CA ASP A 342 25.81 -14.84 -1.90
C ASP A 342 25.33 -16.19 -1.35
N ARG A 343 25.54 -17.27 -2.11
CA ARG A 343 24.96 -18.59 -1.80
C ARG A 343 25.40 -19.13 -0.43
N GLU A 344 26.68 -19.05 -0.11
CA GLU A 344 27.20 -19.61 1.15
C GLU A 344 26.65 -18.83 2.35
N LYS A 345 26.63 -17.50 2.25
CA LYS A 345 26.06 -16.63 3.27
C LYS A 345 24.58 -16.86 3.46
N VAL A 346 23.82 -17.06 2.38
CA VAL A 346 22.39 -17.37 2.44
C VAL A 346 22.14 -18.68 3.19
N LEU A 347 22.90 -19.75 2.92
CA LEU A 347 22.73 -21.03 3.60
C LEU A 347 23.11 -20.96 5.09
N GLN A 348 24.18 -20.22 5.43
CA GLN A 348 24.56 -19.99 6.81
C GLN A 348 23.51 -19.17 7.57
N HIS A 349 22.99 -18.13 6.93
CA HIS A 349 21.98 -17.25 7.49
C HIS A 349 20.65 -17.98 7.70
N GLU A 350 20.22 -18.77 6.73
CA GLU A 350 19.06 -19.64 6.85
C GLU A 350 19.19 -20.55 8.08
N LYS A 351 20.31 -21.25 8.20
CA LYS A 351 20.57 -22.13 9.35
C LYS A 351 20.45 -21.38 10.67
N GLN A 352 21.04 -20.19 10.78
CA GLN A 352 20.97 -19.36 11.99
C GLN A 352 19.51 -19.02 12.36
N VAL A 353 18.69 -18.61 11.38
CA VAL A 353 17.28 -18.25 11.61
C VAL A 353 16.46 -19.48 12.04
N TYR A 354 16.67 -20.64 11.39
CA TYR A 354 15.98 -21.87 11.78
C TYR A 354 16.41 -22.39 13.16
N ASP A 355 17.70 -22.26 13.52
CA ASP A 355 18.20 -22.59 14.87
C ASP A 355 17.55 -21.70 15.95
N ILE A 356 17.32 -20.42 15.65
CA ILE A 356 16.55 -19.54 16.53
C ILE A 356 15.10 -20.01 16.61
N ALA A 357 14.45 -20.23 15.45
CA ALA A 357 13.03 -20.64 15.40
C ALA A 357 12.75 -21.91 16.20
N THR A 358 13.66 -22.88 16.14
CA THR A 358 13.56 -24.14 16.91
C THR A 358 13.51 -23.90 18.43
N LYS A 359 14.25 -22.90 18.95
CA LYS A 359 14.22 -22.55 20.39
C LYS A 359 12.84 -22.03 20.85
N PHE A 360 12.04 -21.51 19.91
CA PHE A 360 10.67 -21.06 20.17
C PHE A 360 9.60 -22.09 19.77
N GLY A 361 10.01 -23.34 19.49
CA GLY A 361 9.11 -24.42 19.09
C GLY A 361 8.68 -24.36 17.64
N GLY A 362 9.38 -23.58 16.80
CA GLY A 362 9.13 -23.50 15.38
C GLY A 362 9.56 -24.74 14.62
N LEU A 363 8.78 -25.16 13.64
CA LEU A 363 9.08 -26.26 12.73
C LEU A 363 9.16 -25.74 11.30
N ALA A 364 10.20 -26.17 10.57
CA ALA A 364 10.33 -25.88 9.15
C ALA A 364 9.16 -26.47 8.35
N ALA A 365 8.53 -25.64 7.50
CA ALA A 365 7.37 -26.01 6.70
C ALA A 365 7.62 -25.96 5.19
N GLY A 366 8.86 -25.85 4.80
CA GLY A 366 9.32 -25.96 3.41
C GLY A 366 9.42 -24.65 2.64
N GLU A 367 10.12 -24.72 1.52
CA GLU A 367 10.42 -23.58 0.65
C GLU A 367 9.19 -23.15 -0.16
N ASP A 368 8.44 -24.11 -0.71
CA ASP A 368 7.25 -23.84 -1.55
C ASP A 368 6.21 -23.00 -0.81
N ASN A 369 5.98 -23.29 0.48
CA ASN A 369 5.05 -22.54 1.31
C ASN A 369 5.55 -21.12 1.54
N GLY A 370 6.85 -20.93 1.74
CA GLY A 370 7.47 -19.61 1.84
C GLY A 370 7.30 -18.80 0.57
N GLN A 371 7.58 -19.40 -0.59
CA GLN A 371 7.45 -18.76 -1.90
C GLN A 371 5.99 -18.38 -2.20
N ARG A 372 5.04 -19.30 -1.99
CA ARG A 372 3.61 -19.03 -2.20
C ARG A 372 3.12 -17.89 -1.31
N GLY A 373 3.48 -17.91 -0.01
CA GLY A 373 3.12 -16.83 0.92
C GLY A 373 3.71 -15.48 0.53
N TYR A 374 4.92 -15.44 -0.02
CA TYR A 374 5.51 -14.22 -0.54
C TYR A 374 4.76 -13.71 -1.78
N MET A 375 4.50 -14.60 -2.75
CA MET A 375 3.83 -14.25 -4.00
C MET A 375 2.37 -13.85 -3.83
N LEU A 376 1.69 -14.31 -2.76
CA LEU A 376 0.31 -13.91 -2.46
C LEU A 376 0.17 -12.39 -2.31
N THR A 377 1.21 -11.71 -1.88
CA THR A 377 1.21 -10.25 -1.75
C THR A 377 0.82 -9.54 -3.04
N PHE A 378 1.28 -10.02 -4.18
CA PHE A 378 1.02 -9.41 -5.49
C PHE A 378 -0.41 -9.65 -6.02
N VAL A 379 -1.11 -10.65 -5.49
CA VAL A 379 -2.44 -11.04 -5.99
C VAL A 379 -3.57 -10.81 -4.97
N ILE A 380 -3.26 -10.43 -3.73
CA ILE A 380 -4.26 -10.28 -2.67
C ILE A 380 -5.30 -9.21 -2.98
N ALA A 381 -4.92 -8.14 -3.68
CA ALA A 381 -5.83 -7.09 -4.08
C ALA A 381 -6.88 -7.57 -5.12
N TYR A 382 -6.55 -8.58 -5.93
CA TYR A 382 -7.52 -9.23 -6.81
C TYR A 382 -8.55 -10.08 -6.04
N LEU A 383 -8.19 -10.61 -4.85
CA LEU A 383 -9.14 -11.28 -3.95
C LEU A 383 -10.11 -10.28 -3.32
N ARG A 384 -9.65 -9.08 -2.98
CA ARG A 384 -10.52 -7.98 -2.54
C ARG A 384 -11.56 -7.66 -3.61
N ASP A 385 -11.14 -7.55 -4.87
CA ASP A 385 -12.03 -7.29 -5.99
C ASP A 385 -13.09 -8.40 -6.15
N LEU A 386 -12.69 -9.68 -5.97
CA LEU A 386 -13.64 -10.81 -5.95
C LEU A 386 -14.62 -10.70 -4.77
N GLY A 387 -14.13 -10.32 -3.58
CA GLY A 387 -14.98 -10.10 -2.40
C GLY A 387 -16.06 -9.07 -2.64
N LEU A 388 -15.70 -7.95 -3.26
CA LEU A 388 -16.64 -6.88 -3.63
C LEU A 388 -17.76 -7.39 -4.58
N ASP A 389 -17.49 -8.36 -5.42
CA ASP A 389 -18.51 -8.98 -6.30
C ASP A 389 -19.59 -9.74 -5.50
N TYR A 390 -19.32 -10.11 -4.24
CA TYR A 390 -20.19 -10.94 -3.38
C TYR A 390 -20.52 -10.27 -2.03
N TYR A 391 -20.62 -8.96 -2.01
CA TYR A 391 -20.97 -8.16 -0.83
C TYR A 391 -19.96 -8.25 0.32
N VAL A 392 -18.72 -8.60 0.06
CA VAL A 392 -17.65 -8.57 1.06
C VAL A 392 -16.71 -7.39 0.79
N ILE A 393 -16.65 -6.46 1.74
CA ILE A 393 -15.65 -5.38 1.73
C ILE A 393 -14.54 -5.70 2.71
N GLY A 394 -13.32 -5.32 2.34
CA GLY A 394 -12.15 -5.49 3.19
C GLY A 394 -11.02 -4.58 2.76
N GLU A 395 -10.25 -4.14 3.72
CA GLU A 395 -9.07 -3.31 3.55
C GLU A 395 -8.03 -3.63 4.62
N SER A 396 -6.87 -3.03 4.49
CA SER A 396 -5.76 -3.19 5.43
C SER A 396 -5.27 -1.84 5.95
N PHE A 397 -4.68 -1.90 7.13
CA PHE A 397 -3.93 -0.78 7.70
C PHE A 397 -2.74 -1.33 8.49
N GLU A 398 -1.76 -0.49 8.73
CA GLU A 398 -0.57 -0.87 9.49
C GLU A 398 -0.19 0.17 10.53
N THR A 399 0.53 -0.29 11.55
CA THR A 399 1.13 0.57 12.57
C THR A 399 2.39 -0.08 13.14
N SER A 400 3.24 0.71 13.75
CA SER A 400 4.44 0.22 14.45
C SER A 400 4.34 0.44 15.94
N VAL A 401 4.87 -0.52 16.70
CA VAL A 401 4.97 -0.43 18.16
C VAL A 401 6.28 -1.06 18.65
N PRO A 402 6.74 -0.69 19.86
CA PRO A 402 7.81 -1.40 20.54
C PRO A 402 7.48 -2.88 20.75
N TRP A 403 8.51 -3.74 20.80
CA TRP A 403 8.34 -5.20 20.89
C TRP A 403 7.50 -5.68 22.09
N ASP A 404 7.55 -4.97 23.21
CA ASP A 404 6.77 -5.29 24.42
C ASP A 404 5.28 -4.99 24.31
N ARG A 405 4.85 -4.30 23.23
CA ARG A 405 3.46 -3.90 22.97
C ARG A 405 2.81 -4.63 21.80
N VAL A 406 3.58 -5.42 21.04
CA VAL A 406 3.07 -6.08 19.81
C VAL A 406 1.86 -6.98 20.10
N LEU A 407 1.92 -7.83 21.12
CA LEU A 407 0.83 -8.75 21.44
C LEU A 407 -0.42 -8.03 21.94
N ASP A 408 -0.25 -7.02 22.80
CA ASP A 408 -1.36 -6.20 23.29
C ASP A 408 -2.03 -5.42 22.15
N LEU A 409 -1.22 -4.84 21.26
CA LEU A 409 -1.74 -4.17 20.07
C LEU A 409 -2.59 -5.13 19.22
N CYS A 410 -2.05 -6.31 18.88
CA CYS A 410 -2.74 -7.28 18.05
C CYS A 410 -4.08 -7.70 18.66
N ARG A 411 -4.10 -8.03 19.97
CA ARG A 411 -5.31 -8.39 20.68
C ARG A 411 -6.33 -7.26 20.71
N ASN A 412 -5.93 -6.10 21.20
CA ASN A 412 -6.84 -4.96 21.42
C ASN A 412 -7.47 -4.46 20.12
N VAL A 413 -6.71 -4.38 19.03
CA VAL A 413 -7.22 -3.97 17.73
C VAL A 413 -8.22 -4.99 17.18
N LYS A 414 -7.90 -6.28 17.22
CA LYS A 414 -8.79 -7.34 16.74
C LYS A 414 -10.11 -7.39 17.52
N GLU A 415 -10.05 -7.31 18.84
CA GLU A 415 -11.24 -7.24 19.69
C GLU A 415 -12.07 -5.98 19.43
N ARG A 416 -11.41 -4.85 19.20
CA ARG A 416 -12.09 -3.60 18.88
C ARG A 416 -12.83 -3.67 17.55
N ILE A 417 -12.22 -4.22 16.49
CA ILE A 417 -12.86 -4.41 15.19
C ILE A 417 -14.14 -5.25 15.33
N VAL A 418 -14.06 -6.39 16.03
CA VAL A 418 -15.22 -7.27 16.22
C VAL A 418 -16.34 -6.55 16.96
N ARG A 419 -16.01 -5.80 18.02
CA ARG A 419 -16.98 -5.04 18.80
C ARG A 419 -17.65 -3.96 17.96
N GLU A 420 -16.87 -3.14 17.22
CA GLU A 420 -17.41 -2.06 16.40
C GLU A 420 -18.30 -2.59 15.27
N CYS A 421 -17.92 -3.67 14.60
CA CYS A 421 -18.76 -4.30 13.60
C CYS A 421 -20.13 -4.70 14.17
N LYS A 422 -20.14 -5.28 15.38
CA LYS A 422 -21.38 -5.63 16.07
C LYS A 422 -22.22 -4.39 16.43
N GLU A 423 -21.59 -3.35 16.97
CA GLU A 423 -22.25 -2.08 17.33
C GLU A 423 -22.83 -1.34 16.12
N LYS A 424 -22.23 -1.51 14.95
CA LYS A 424 -22.68 -0.93 13.66
C LYS A 424 -23.67 -1.80 12.90
N GLY A 425 -24.13 -2.92 13.48
CA GLY A 425 -25.16 -3.76 12.89
C GLY A 425 -24.67 -4.68 11.77
N VAL A 426 -23.37 -4.94 11.68
CA VAL A 426 -22.84 -5.96 10.78
C VAL A 426 -23.37 -7.33 11.24
N GLN A 427 -24.12 -8.00 10.35
CA GLN A 427 -24.88 -9.19 10.71
C GLN A 427 -24.00 -10.43 10.96
N PHE A 428 -22.90 -10.56 10.21
CA PHE A 428 -21.99 -11.68 10.30
C PHE A 428 -20.71 -11.28 11.04
N ALA A 429 -20.03 -12.24 11.64
CA ALA A 429 -18.75 -11.99 12.28
C ALA A 429 -17.73 -11.44 11.24
N PRO A 430 -17.02 -10.36 11.55
CA PRO A 430 -16.00 -9.85 10.64
C PRO A 430 -14.76 -10.76 10.66
N LEU A 431 -14.06 -10.84 9.54
CA LEU A 431 -12.67 -11.29 9.54
C LEU A 431 -11.81 -10.18 10.17
N SER A 432 -11.05 -10.50 11.19
CA SER A 432 -10.09 -9.59 11.81
C SER A 432 -8.79 -10.35 12.05
N THR A 433 -7.76 -10.02 11.27
CA THR A 433 -6.46 -10.71 11.29
C THR A 433 -5.31 -9.73 11.42
N CYS A 434 -4.15 -10.25 11.84
CA CYS A 434 -2.93 -9.44 11.87
C CYS A 434 -1.72 -10.24 11.39
N ARG A 435 -0.73 -9.50 10.90
CA ARG A 435 0.60 -10.05 10.60
C ARG A 435 1.70 -9.07 11.02
N VAL A 436 2.79 -9.59 11.56
CA VAL A 436 4.02 -8.82 11.70
C VAL A 436 4.72 -8.81 10.33
N THR A 437 4.87 -7.64 9.73
CA THR A 437 5.40 -7.49 8.36
C THR A 437 6.83 -7.04 8.32
N GLN A 438 7.25 -6.24 9.29
CA GLN A 438 8.61 -5.73 9.37
C GLN A 438 9.11 -5.76 10.81
N THR A 439 10.38 -6.03 10.94
CA THR A 439 11.08 -6.09 12.21
C THR A 439 12.10 -4.96 12.29
N TYR A 440 12.15 -4.28 13.42
CA TYR A 440 13.12 -3.23 13.75
C TYR A 440 13.85 -3.60 15.03
N ASP A 441 15.00 -2.99 15.30
CA ASP A 441 15.74 -3.22 16.55
C ASP A 441 14.85 -2.98 17.78
N ALA A 442 14.05 -1.91 17.76
CA ALA A 442 13.23 -1.48 18.90
C ALA A 442 11.76 -1.93 18.85
N GLY A 443 11.27 -2.47 17.74
CA GLY A 443 9.86 -2.80 17.59
C GLY A 443 9.53 -3.51 16.30
N ALA A 444 8.23 -3.58 15.98
CA ALA A 444 7.74 -4.21 14.78
C ALA A 444 6.62 -3.40 14.13
N CYS A 445 6.48 -3.54 12.82
CA CYS A 445 5.32 -3.10 12.08
C CYS A 445 4.31 -4.26 12.00
N VAL A 446 3.07 -3.96 12.35
CA VAL A 446 1.95 -4.89 12.32
C VAL A 446 0.93 -4.41 11.31
N TYR A 447 0.60 -5.26 10.36
CA TYR A 447 -0.50 -5.10 9.40
C TYR A 447 -1.75 -5.77 9.95
N PHE A 448 -2.87 -5.09 9.80
CA PHE A 448 -4.19 -5.62 10.11
C PHE A 448 -5.02 -5.70 8.85
N TYR A 449 -5.75 -6.79 8.69
CA TYR A 449 -6.79 -6.91 7.68
C TYR A 449 -8.12 -7.10 8.38
N PHE A 450 -9.12 -6.34 7.98
CA PHE A 450 -10.46 -6.67 8.37
C PHE A 450 -11.42 -6.61 7.17
N ALA A 451 -12.39 -7.49 7.19
CA ALA A 451 -13.40 -7.59 6.15
C ALA A 451 -14.72 -8.01 6.76
N PHE A 452 -15.82 -7.57 6.17
CA PHE A 452 -17.16 -7.98 6.57
C PHE A 452 -18.15 -8.02 5.41
N ASN A 453 -19.24 -8.75 5.59
CA ASN A 453 -20.33 -8.77 4.65
C ASN A 453 -21.22 -7.54 4.85
N TYR A 454 -21.36 -6.71 3.80
CA TYR A 454 -22.13 -5.46 3.85
C TYR A 454 -23.54 -5.57 3.30
N ARG A 455 -24.01 -6.77 2.94
CA ARG A 455 -25.36 -6.98 2.41
C ARG A 455 -26.39 -6.49 3.42
N GLY A 456 -27.30 -5.61 2.97
CA GLY A 456 -28.32 -4.99 3.82
C GLY A 456 -27.87 -3.74 4.56
N ILE A 457 -26.62 -3.30 4.40
CA ILE A 457 -26.13 -2.02 4.93
C ILE A 457 -26.29 -0.95 3.85
N SER A 458 -27.00 0.12 4.16
CA SER A 458 -27.32 1.20 3.19
C SER A 458 -26.10 2.02 2.76
N ASP A 459 -25.16 2.26 3.66
CA ASP A 459 -23.91 2.98 3.41
C ASP A 459 -22.73 2.21 4.00
N PRO A 460 -22.25 1.17 3.28
CA PRO A 460 -21.21 0.29 3.78
C PRO A 460 -19.86 0.97 3.92
N ILE A 461 -19.56 1.97 3.09
CA ILE A 461 -18.30 2.71 3.17
C ILE A 461 -18.27 3.58 4.41
N HIS A 462 -19.33 4.29 4.71
CA HIS A 462 -19.43 5.08 5.93
C HIS A 462 -19.29 4.21 7.20
N VAL A 463 -19.93 3.03 7.21
CA VAL A 463 -19.78 2.07 8.32
C VAL A 463 -18.32 1.60 8.42
N TYR A 464 -17.70 1.27 7.28
CA TYR A 464 -16.28 0.88 7.23
C TYR A 464 -15.39 1.98 7.81
N GLU A 465 -15.53 3.23 7.34
CA GLU A 465 -14.73 4.38 7.80
C GLU A 465 -14.93 4.67 9.29
N GLN A 466 -16.15 4.52 9.82
CA GLN A 466 -16.40 4.67 11.25
C GLN A 466 -15.65 3.61 12.07
N ILE A 467 -15.65 2.36 11.62
CA ILE A 467 -14.88 1.28 12.27
C ILE A 467 -13.39 1.62 12.19
N GLU A 468 -12.90 2.07 11.04
CA GLU A 468 -11.51 2.48 10.85
C GLU A 468 -11.08 3.56 11.85
N VAL A 469 -11.87 4.61 12.03
CA VAL A 469 -11.61 5.68 13.01
C VAL A 469 -11.48 5.14 14.43
N MET A 470 -12.30 4.19 14.80
CA MET A 470 -12.35 3.70 16.18
C MET A 470 -11.15 2.83 16.55
N TYR A 471 -10.61 2.02 15.63
CA TYR A 471 -9.38 1.28 15.94
C TYR A 471 -8.15 2.19 15.93
N VAL A 472 -8.08 3.19 15.05
CA VAL A 472 -7.02 4.20 15.09
C VAL A 472 -7.00 4.86 16.47
N ARG A 473 -8.15 5.25 17.01
CA ARG A 473 -8.25 5.79 18.38
C ARG A 473 -7.78 4.79 19.44
N THR A 474 -8.00 3.50 19.26
CA THR A 474 -7.55 2.45 20.20
C THR A 474 -6.03 2.37 20.23
N VAL A 475 -5.39 2.46 19.07
CA VAL A 475 -3.93 2.52 18.97
C VAL A 475 -3.38 3.81 19.60
N VAL A 476 -4.04 4.97 19.37
CA VAL A 476 -3.62 6.29 19.91
C VAL A 476 -3.77 6.39 21.42
N LYS A 477 -4.88 5.89 21.97
CA LYS A 477 -5.25 6.07 23.39
C LYS A 477 -4.79 4.93 24.31
N GLY A 478 -4.30 3.83 23.74
CA GLY A 478 -3.75 2.73 24.54
C GLY A 478 -2.51 3.20 25.31
N GLU A 479 -2.49 2.99 26.63
CA GLU A 479 -1.33 3.34 27.46
C GLU A 479 -0.05 2.74 26.87
N GLY A 480 0.84 3.60 26.37
CA GLY A 480 2.16 3.25 25.85
C GLY A 480 2.28 3.01 24.33
N ALA A 481 1.20 3.07 23.56
CA ALA A 481 1.26 3.07 22.09
C ALA A 481 1.03 4.50 21.57
N LYS A 482 2.09 5.24 21.27
CA LYS A 482 1.97 6.44 20.43
C LYS A 482 1.73 5.98 19.00
N LEU A 483 0.71 6.54 18.38
CA LEU A 483 0.38 6.26 16.99
C LEU A 483 1.58 6.59 16.11
N MET A 484 2.12 5.58 15.45
CA MET A 484 2.93 5.78 14.26
C MET A 484 2.33 4.89 13.17
N SER A 485 1.42 5.46 12.39
CA SER A 485 0.98 4.80 11.17
C SER A 485 2.16 4.79 10.20
N HIS A 486 2.53 3.61 9.70
CA HIS A 486 3.49 3.49 8.61
C HIS A 486 2.83 3.75 7.26
N ASN A 487 1.50 3.75 7.21
CA ASN A 487 0.78 4.07 6.00
C ASN A 487 0.77 5.57 5.73
N ILE A 488 0.84 5.88 4.45
CA ILE A 488 0.65 7.20 3.85
C ILE A 488 -0.55 7.89 4.51
N LEU A 489 -0.38 9.15 4.93
CA LEU A 489 -1.42 9.90 5.61
C LEU A 489 -2.59 10.22 4.67
N GLY A 490 -2.31 10.74 3.47
CA GLY A 490 -3.31 11.16 2.50
C GLY A 490 -4.43 12.01 3.09
N LYS A 491 -5.60 11.92 2.50
CA LYS A 491 -6.80 12.59 3.02
C LYS A 491 -7.45 11.84 4.19
N LEU A 492 -7.40 10.51 4.16
CA LEU A 492 -8.09 9.69 5.17
C LEU A 492 -7.53 9.90 6.58
N ARG A 493 -6.22 10.10 6.71
CA ARG A 493 -5.53 10.14 8.01
C ARG A 493 -4.99 11.50 8.41
N LYS A 494 -5.10 12.54 7.56
CA LYS A 494 -4.57 13.89 7.87
C LYS A 494 -5.15 14.48 9.17
N ARG A 495 -6.39 14.15 9.53
CA ARG A 495 -7.01 14.57 10.80
C ARG A 495 -6.22 14.15 12.05
N TRP A 496 -5.34 13.13 11.93
CA TRP A 496 -4.50 12.64 13.01
C TRP A 496 -3.09 13.25 13.02
N MET A 497 -2.79 14.10 12.03
CA MET A 497 -1.49 14.73 11.88
C MET A 497 -1.08 15.50 13.14
N LYS A 498 -2.02 16.24 13.74
CA LYS A 498 -1.81 17.00 14.97
C LYS A 498 -1.48 16.12 16.19
N GLU A 499 -1.96 14.89 16.23
CA GLU A 499 -1.65 13.94 17.29
C GLU A 499 -0.29 13.25 17.06
N SER A 500 0.17 13.21 15.82
CA SER A 500 1.44 12.61 15.43
C SER A 500 2.64 13.56 15.59
N ILE A 501 2.42 14.86 15.36
CA ILE A 501 3.43 15.91 15.49
C ILE A 501 2.88 17.08 16.31
N SER A 502 3.77 17.84 16.96
CA SER A 502 3.38 19.02 17.74
C SER A 502 2.78 20.14 16.86
N ASP A 503 2.06 21.08 17.47
CA ASP A 503 1.56 22.28 16.78
C ASP A 503 2.71 23.07 16.11
N VAL A 504 3.88 23.13 16.74
CA VAL A 504 5.09 23.75 16.17
C VAL A 504 5.57 22.97 14.94
N GLY A 505 5.63 21.65 15.00
CA GLY A 505 6.00 20.80 13.85
C GLY A 505 5.02 20.97 12.68
N LEU A 506 3.71 21.03 12.96
CA LEU A 506 2.71 21.31 11.95
C LEU A 506 2.87 22.72 11.35
N GLY A 507 3.19 23.71 12.19
CA GLY A 507 3.52 25.08 11.75
C GLY A 507 4.72 25.10 10.81
N MET A 508 5.78 24.35 11.10
CA MET A 508 6.95 24.24 10.22
C MET A 508 6.56 23.67 8.84
N LEU A 509 5.76 22.59 8.79
CA LEU A 509 5.30 22.02 7.51
C LEU A 509 4.45 23.02 6.71
N ARG A 510 3.56 23.78 7.37
CA ARG A 510 2.78 24.82 6.74
C ARG A 510 3.66 25.93 6.18
N SER A 511 4.65 26.39 6.93
CA SER A 511 5.59 27.42 6.48
C SER A 511 6.39 26.97 5.26
N VAL A 512 6.80 25.69 5.21
CA VAL A 512 7.44 25.12 4.01
C VAL A 512 6.49 25.16 2.82
N LYS A 513 5.22 24.69 3.01
CA LYS A 513 4.20 24.71 1.95
C LYS A 513 3.95 26.14 1.44
N GLU A 514 3.71 27.09 2.34
CA GLU A 514 3.48 28.51 2.02
C GLU A 514 4.65 29.14 1.30
N TYR A 515 5.88 28.75 1.65
CA TYR A 515 7.08 29.24 1.00
C TYR A 515 7.22 28.68 -0.42
N VAL A 516 7.09 27.36 -0.63
CA VAL A 516 7.35 26.75 -1.95
C VAL A 516 6.16 26.85 -2.90
N ASP A 517 4.94 26.98 -2.37
CA ASP A 517 3.69 27.01 -3.15
C ASP A 517 2.67 28.00 -2.57
N PRO A 518 2.95 29.33 -2.60
CA PRO A 518 2.11 30.36 -1.98
C PRO A 518 0.71 30.45 -2.61
N ASN A 519 0.55 30.05 -3.86
CA ASN A 519 -0.71 30.09 -4.59
C ASN A 519 -1.48 28.77 -4.54
N ASN A 520 -0.99 27.81 -3.78
CA ASN A 520 -1.58 26.47 -3.66
C ASN A 520 -1.85 25.79 -5.02
N ILE A 521 -0.86 25.82 -5.91
CA ILE A 521 -0.90 25.13 -7.21
C ILE A 521 -1.01 23.62 -7.00
N PHE A 522 -0.28 23.05 -6.03
CA PHE A 522 -0.40 21.67 -5.59
C PHE A 522 -1.51 21.52 -4.53
N GLY A 523 -2.76 21.80 -4.96
CA GLY A 523 -3.93 21.91 -4.09
C GLY A 523 -4.65 20.59 -3.82
N ASN A 524 -3.93 19.46 -3.76
CA ASN A 524 -4.51 18.13 -3.55
C ASN A 524 -5.10 17.90 -2.13
N LYS A 525 -4.81 18.79 -1.17
CA LYS A 525 -5.28 18.74 0.22
C LYS A 525 -4.89 17.47 1.00
N ASN A 526 -3.83 16.79 0.59
CA ASN A 526 -3.20 15.76 1.42
C ASN A 526 -2.53 16.44 2.62
N LEU A 527 -2.09 15.76 3.61
CA LEU A 527 -1.31 16.21 4.77
C LEU A 527 -1.78 17.51 5.48
N LEU A 528 -1.98 18.61 4.73
CA LEU A 528 -2.18 19.97 5.27
C LEU A 528 -3.55 20.55 4.93
#